data_979f716a2e005c7df4cb52f907500d11
#
_entry.id   979f716a2e005c7df4cb52f907500d11
#
_cell.length_a   1.000
_cell.length_b   1.000
_cell.length_c   1.000
_cell.angle_alpha   90.00
_cell.angle_beta   90.00
_cell.angle_gamma   90.00
#
_symmetry.space_group_name_H-M   'P 1'
#
loop_
_entity.id
_entity.type
_entity.pdbx_description
1 polymer ?
#
loop_
_entity_poly.entity_id
_entity_poly.type
_entity_poly.pdbx_seq_one_letter_code
_entity_poly.pdbx_strand_id
1 'polypeptide(L)'
;MTVIAVDANGADLGPAEVAAGARIAAQQGVGVVLFGPAGELGEPGAGIEIVDAPVSIAKDPDPVRAVRGSPEASIVAAARAVADGRAQALVCNGSTGTALVAGQLHIRRA
;
A
#
# COMPACT_ATOMS: atom_id res chain seq x y z
N MET A 1 12.37 6.02 -13.54
CA MET A 1 11.43 4.88 -13.43
C MET A 1 10.25 5.28 -12.55
N THR A 2 9.05 4.91 -12.99
CA THR A 2 7.86 5.12 -12.18
C THR A 2 7.80 4.07 -11.07
N VAL A 3 7.58 4.51 -9.86
CA VAL A 3 7.42 3.63 -8.69
C VAL A 3 6.03 3.83 -8.10
N ILE A 4 5.32 2.75 -7.86
CA ILE A 4 4.02 2.79 -7.21
C ILE A 4 4.09 2.14 -5.82
N ALA A 5 3.40 2.76 -4.86
CA ALA A 5 3.22 2.22 -3.52
C ALA A 5 1.89 1.46 -3.49
N VAL A 6 1.91 0.20 -3.09
CA VAL A 6 0.73 -0.67 -3.09
C VAL A 6 0.44 -1.13 -1.68
N ASP A 7 -0.79 -0.87 -1.22
CA ASP A 7 -1.30 -1.45 0.01
C ASP A 7 -1.77 -2.88 -0.29
N ALA A 8 -1.05 -3.87 0.23
CA ALA A 8 -1.35 -5.27 -0.01
C ALA A 8 -2.32 -5.87 1.01
N ASN A 9 -2.78 -5.08 1.99
CA ASN A 9 -3.78 -5.53 2.96
C ASN A 9 -5.19 -5.22 2.48
N GLY A 10 -6.15 -6.00 2.96
CA GLY A 10 -7.57 -5.73 2.73
C GLY A 10 -8.13 -6.21 1.41
N ALA A 11 -7.33 -6.81 0.55
CA ALA A 11 -7.82 -7.40 -0.70
C ALA A 11 -8.63 -8.66 -0.42
N ASP A 12 -9.71 -8.89 -1.18
CA ASP A 12 -10.60 -10.03 -0.98
C ASP A 12 -9.90 -11.37 -1.11
N LEU A 13 -8.94 -11.47 -2.02
CA LEU A 13 -8.19 -12.69 -2.27
C LEU A 13 -6.87 -12.77 -1.49
N GLY A 14 -6.62 -11.77 -0.65
CA GLY A 14 -5.47 -11.75 0.25
C GLY A 14 -4.19 -11.14 -0.34
N PRO A 15 -3.18 -10.93 0.51
CA PRO A 15 -1.95 -10.25 0.11
C PRO A 15 -1.17 -10.96 -0.99
N ALA A 16 -1.20 -12.29 -1.04
CA ALA A 16 -0.47 -13.05 -2.05
C ALA A 16 -0.93 -12.74 -3.48
N GLU A 17 -2.23 -12.50 -3.68
CA GLU A 17 -2.76 -12.12 -4.98
C GLU A 17 -2.29 -10.73 -5.41
N VAL A 18 -2.21 -9.80 -4.45
CA VAL A 18 -1.69 -8.47 -4.72
C VAL A 18 -0.22 -8.56 -5.12
N ALA A 19 0.55 -9.38 -4.42
CA ALA A 19 1.97 -9.60 -4.76
C ALA A 19 2.14 -10.20 -6.15
N ALA A 20 1.26 -11.14 -6.55
CA ALA A 20 1.30 -11.71 -7.89
C ALA A 20 1.07 -10.65 -8.96
N GLY A 21 0.10 -9.76 -8.76
CA GLY A 21 -0.14 -8.64 -9.66
C GLY A 21 1.04 -7.67 -9.73
N ALA A 22 1.68 -7.42 -8.59
CA ALA A 22 2.85 -6.57 -8.53
C ALA A 22 4.02 -7.14 -9.36
N ARG A 23 4.21 -8.45 -9.34
CA ARG A 23 5.26 -9.09 -10.14
C ARG A 23 5.02 -8.88 -11.63
N ILE A 24 3.77 -8.95 -12.07
CA ILE A 24 3.43 -8.69 -13.47
C ILE A 24 3.76 -7.25 -13.84
N ALA A 25 3.38 -6.28 -13.01
CA ALA A 25 3.70 -4.89 -13.24
C ALA A 25 5.21 -4.63 -13.30
N ALA A 26 5.96 -5.25 -12.39
CA ALA A 26 7.41 -5.12 -12.33
C ALA A 26 8.08 -5.66 -13.60
N GLN A 27 7.55 -6.74 -14.19
CA GLN A 27 8.03 -7.29 -15.45
C GLN A 27 7.85 -6.32 -16.62
N GLN A 28 6.92 -5.39 -16.50
CA GLN A 28 6.66 -4.36 -17.51
C GLN A 28 7.40 -3.05 -17.25
N GLY A 29 8.34 -3.07 -16.31
CA GLY A 29 9.22 -1.92 -16.06
C GLY A 29 8.72 -0.94 -14.99
N VAL A 30 7.65 -1.27 -14.27
CA VAL A 30 7.16 -0.43 -13.18
C VAL A 30 7.80 -0.89 -11.86
N GLY A 31 8.38 0.05 -11.11
CA GLY A 31 8.86 -0.23 -9.77
C GLY A 31 7.69 -0.32 -8.78
N VAL A 32 7.72 -1.27 -7.87
CA VAL A 32 6.64 -1.48 -6.91
C VAL A 32 7.20 -1.56 -5.49
N VAL A 33 6.57 -0.85 -4.56
CA VAL A 33 6.81 -1.03 -3.14
C VAL A 33 5.51 -1.59 -2.53
N LEU A 34 5.58 -2.81 -2.01
CA LEU A 34 4.45 -3.47 -1.38
C LEU A 34 4.47 -3.23 0.13
N PHE A 35 3.37 -2.74 0.66
CA PHE A 35 3.18 -2.53 2.09
C PHE A 35 2.15 -3.54 2.58
N GLY A 36 2.59 -4.48 3.40
CA GLY A 36 1.71 -5.51 3.91
C GLY A 36 2.46 -6.51 4.77
N PRO A 37 1.83 -7.64 5.12
CA PRO A 37 2.47 -8.67 5.94
C PRO A 37 3.51 -9.42 5.12
N ALA A 38 4.78 -9.11 5.35
CA ALA A 38 5.89 -9.63 4.54
C ALA A 38 5.88 -11.17 4.42
N GLY A 39 5.51 -11.86 5.51
CA GLY A 39 5.45 -13.33 5.51
C GLY A 39 4.41 -13.92 4.55
N GLU A 40 3.42 -13.13 4.12
CA GLU A 40 2.37 -13.59 3.22
C GLU A 40 2.56 -13.10 1.79
N LEU A 41 3.56 -12.26 1.55
CA LEU A 41 3.77 -11.68 0.22
C LEU A 41 4.70 -12.51 -0.67
N GLY A 42 5.43 -13.46 -0.08
CA GLY A 42 6.35 -14.33 -0.80
C GLY A 42 7.64 -13.62 -1.19
N GLU A 43 8.37 -14.19 -2.12
CA GLU A 43 9.61 -13.61 -2.62
C GLU A 43 9.33 -12.39 -3.48
N PRO A 44 9.99 -11.25 -3.25
CA PRO A 44 9.66 -10.03 -3.97
C PRO A 44 10.00 -10.07 -5.45
N GLY A 45 11.10 -10.68 -5.84
CA GLY A 45 11.55 -10.62 -7.22
C GLY A 45 12.14 -9.26 -7.60
N ALA A 46 12.62 -9.16 -8.83
CA ALA A 46 13.26 -7.95 -9.33
C ALA A 46 12.24 -6.81 -9.49
N GLY A 47 12.62 -5.61 -9.08
CA GLY A 47 11.78 -4.42 -9.23
C GLY A 47 10.73 -4.24 -8.14
N ILE A 48 10.71 -5.12 -7.14
CA ILE A 48 9.75 -5.05 -6.04
C ILE A 48 10.48 -4.95 -4.71
N GLU A 49 10.10 -3.95 -3.92
CA GLU A 49 10.51 -3.81 -2.53
C GLU A 49 9.33 -4.16 -1.63
N ILE A 50 9.57 -4.88 -0.54
CA ILE A 50 8.55 -5.20 0.45
C ILE A 50 8.86 -4.44 1.74
N VAL A 51 7.86 -3.72 2.24
CA VAL A 51 7.90 -3.11 3.56
C VAL A 51 6.93 -3.85 4.45
N ASP A 52 7.43 -4.44 5.53
CA ASP A 52 6.58 -5.19 6.45
C ASP A 52 5.66 -4.24 7.22
N ALA A 53 4.39 -4.30 6.91
CA ALA A 53 3.35 -3.48 7.52
C ALA A 53 2.10 -4.35 7.69
N PRO A 54 2.08 -5.21 8.73
CA PRO A 54 1.00 -6.20 8.87
C PRO A 54 -0.34 -5.63 9.33
N VAL A 55 -0.36 -4.41 9.84
CA VAL A 55 -1.59 -3.81 10.38
C VAL A 55 -2.48 -3.31 9.25
N SER A 56 -3.74 -3.76 9.25
CA SER A 56 -4.75 -3.32 8.28
C SER A 56 -5.87 -2.59 9.00
N ILE A 57 -6.29 -1.46 8.44
CA ILE A 57 -7.45 -0.69 8.91
C ILE A 57 -8.55 -0.64 7.85
N ALA A 58 -8.45 -1.50 6.83
CA ALA A 58 -9.36 -1.47 5.68
C ALA A 58 -10.83 -1.66 6.06
N LYS A 59 -11.11 -2.39 7.14
CA LYS A 59 -12.49 -2.69 7.58
C LYS A 59 -12.91 -1.88 8.80
N ASP A 60 -12.16 -0.88 9.20
CA ASP A 60 -12.51 -0.04 10.34
C ASP A 60 -13.74 0.81 9.98
N PRO A 61 -14.78 0.86 10.83
CA PRO A 61 -15.99 1.63 10.55
C PRO A 61 -15.78 3.15 10.59
N ASP A 62 -14.68 3.62 11.20
CA ASP A 62 -14.35 5.04 11.27
C ASP A 62 -13.00 5.30 10.59
N PRO A 63 -12.99 5.58 9.27
CA PRO A 63 -11.75 5.74 8.52
C PRO A 63 -10.85 6.86 9.04
N VAL A 64 -11.40 7.98 9.43
CA VAL A 64 -10.61 9.13 9.91
C VAL A 64 -9.86 8.78 11.19
N ARG A 65 -10.58 8.20 12.15
CA ARG A 65 -10.00 7.79 13.41
C ARG A 65 -8.95 6.69 13.21
N ALA A 66 -9.26 5.73 12.34
CA ALA A 66 -8.34 4.62 12.05
C ALA A 66 -7.03 5.12 11.44
N VAL A 67 -7.09 6.01 10.44
CA VAL A 67 -5.89 6.55 9.81
C VAL A 67 -5.06 7.37 10.81
N ARG A 68 -5.69 8.20 11.61
CA ARG A 68 -4.98 9.02 12.59
C ARG A 68 -4.40 8.21 13.74
N GLY A 69 -5.09 7.14 14.16
CA GLY A 69 -4.69 6.33 15.29
C GLY A 69 -3.75 5.18 14.96
N SER A 70 -3.51 4.90 13.69
CA SER A 70 -2.72 3.73 13.26
C SER A 70 -1.66 4.12 12.24
N PRO A 71 -0.62 4.88 12.64
CA PRO A 71 0.44 5.27 11.70
C PRO A 71 1.22 4.10 11.12
N GLU A 72 1.17 2.94 11.77
CA GLU A 72 1.81 1.70 11.32
C GLU A 72 0.98 0.92 10.30
N ALA A 73 -0.27 1.31 10.06
CA ALA A 73 -1.12 0.62 9.08
C ALA A 73 -0.51 0.69 7.69
N SER A 74 -0.66 -0.38 6.92
CA SER A 74 -0.06 -0.48 5.59
C SER A 74 -0.48 0.64 4.66
N ILE A 75 -1.77 1.01 4.66
CA ILE A 75 -2.27 2.10 3.82
C ILE A 75 -1.65 3.45 4.20
N VAL A 76 -1.42 3.68 5.48
CA VAL A 76 -0.79 4.92 5.97
C VAL A 76 0.68 4.96 5.55
N ALA A 77 1.39 3.84 5.72
CA ALA A 77 2.80 3.75 5.31
C ALA A 77 2.95 3.96 3.81
N ALA A 78 2.06 3.37 3.00
CA ALA A 78 2.07 3.53 1.55
C ALA A 78 1.80 4.99 1.15
N ALA A 79 0.83 5.64 1.79
CA ALA A 79 0.53 7.05 1.53
C ALA A 79 1.72 7.95 1.87
N ARG A 80 2.40 7.67 2.97
CA ARG A 80 3.61 8.42 3.35
C ARG A 80 4.74 8.26 2.35
N ALA A 81 4.89 7.08 1.76
CA ALA A 81 5.90 6.86 0.74
C ALA A 81 5.68 7.76 -0.47
N VAL A 82 4.41 7.99 -0.85
CA VAL A 82 4.07 8.92 -1.92
C VAL A 82 4.35 10.36 -1.49
N ALA A 83 3.94 10.73 -0.27
CA ALA A 83 4.15 12.07 0.26
C ALA A 83 5.65 12.41 0.35
N ASP A 84 6.49 11.44 0.68
CA ASP A 84 7.94 11.61 0.81
C ASP A 84 8.68 11.55 -0.53
N GLY A 85 7.98 11.32 -1.63
CA GLY A 85 8.59 11.24 -2.96
C GLY A 85 9.23 9.91 -3.30
N ARG A 86 9.07 8.88 -2.45
CA ARG A 86 9.61 7.54 -2.72
C ARG A 86 8.80 6.77 -3.75
N ALA A 87 7.55 7.17 -3.94
CA ALA A 87 6.68 6.61 -4.96
C ALA A 87 5.86 7.73 -5.58
N GLN A 88 5.38 7.54 -6.80
CA GLN A 88 4.63 8.54 -7.56
C GLN A 88 3.12 8.32 -7.50
N ALA A 89 2.66 7.15 -7.10
CA ALA A 89 1.25 6.83 -7.04
C ALA A 89 0.96 5.83 -5.92
N LEU A 90 -0.27 5.87 -5.43
CA LEU A 90 -0.77 4.95 -4.42
C LEU A 90 -1.83 4.06 -5.05
N VAL A 91 -1.69 2.75 -4.86
CA VAL A 91 -2.69 1.76 -5.26
C VAL A 91 -3.15 1.01 -4.01
N CYS A 92 -4.46 0.90 -3.84
CA CYS A 92 -5.05 0.18 -2.71
C CYS A 92 -6.10 -0.82 -3.19
N ASN A 93 -6.23 -1.91 -2.44
CA ASN A 93 -7.17 -2.98 -2.76
C ASN A 93 -8.17 -3.22 -1.62
N GLY A 94 -8.14 -2.38 -0.61
CA GLY A 94 -8.99 -2.47 0.57
C GLY A 94 -10.11 -1.44 0.55
N SER A 95 -10.38 -0.87 1.72
CA SER A 95 -11.45 0.11 1.89
C SER A 95 -11.13 1.42 1.16
N THR A 96 -12.07 1.84 0.31
CA THR A 96 -11.98 3.14 -0.36
C THR A 96 -11.98 4.30 0.64
N GLY A 97 -12.75 4.17 1.73
CA GLY A 97 -12.83 5.22 2.74
C GLY A 97 -11.49 5.48 3.43
N THR A 98 -10.80 4.42 3.88
CA THR A 98 -9.50 4.58 4.51
C THR A 98 -8.46 5.09 3.54
N ALA A 99 -8.51 4.66 2.28
CA ALA A 99 -7.58 5.14 1.25
C ALA A 99 -7.76 6.63 0.97
N LEU A 100 -9.00 7.11 0.87
CA LEU A 100 -9.28 8.53 0.66
C LEU A 100 -8.78 9.39 1.83
N VAL A 101 -9.04 8.95 3.06
CA VAL A 101 -8.61 9.68 4.24
C VAL A 101 -7.08 9.69 4.35
N ALA A 102 -6.43 8.55 4.12
CA ALA A 102 -4.98 8.46 4.15
C ALA A 102 -4.36 9.38 3.09
N GLY A 103 -4.94 9.42 1.89
CA GLY A 103 -4.49 10.32 0.84
C GLY A 103 -4.62 11.79 1.24
N GLN A 104 -5.75 12.17 1.82
CA GLN A 104 -5.98 13.56 2.24
C GLN A 104 -5.06 13.99 3.38
N LEU A 105 -4.80 13.12 4.34
CA LEU A 105 -3.99 13.46 5.50
C LEU A 105 -2.49 13.42 5.21
N HIS A 106 -2.04 12.57 4.31
CA HIS A 106 -0.61 12.32 4.09
C HIS A 106 -0.10 12.72 2.71
N ILE A 107 -0.96 12.67 1.68
CA ILE A 107 -0.59 13.05 0.31
C ILE A 107 -1.37 14.32 -0.04
N ARG A 108 -0.86 15.45 0.28
CA ARG A 108 -1.58 16.70 -0.01
C ARG A 108 -1.76 16.88 -1.51
N ARG A 109 -2.94 17.36 -1.88
CA ARG A 109 -3.21 17.73 -3.26
C ARG A 109 -2.41 18.98 -3.60
N ALA A 110 -1.80 18.93 -4.74
CA ALA A 110 -1.12 20.10 -5.28
C ALA A 110 -2.12 21.14 -5.75
#